data_1987709fa95b304a6236261681173494
#
_entry.id   1987709fa95b304a6236261681173494
#
_cell.length_a   1.000
_cell.length_b   1.000
_cell.length_c   1.000
_cell.angle_alpha   90.00
_cell.angle_beta   90.00
_cell.angle_gamma   90.00
#
_symmetry.space_group_name_H-M   'P 1'
#
loop_
_entity.id
_entity.type
_entity.pdbx_description
1 polymer ?
#
loop_
_entity_poly.entity_id
_entity_poly.type
_entity_poly.pdbx_seq_one_letter_code
_entity_poly.pdbx_strand_id
1 'polypeptide(L)'
;MAETKRSRKYSIRRATERDLPELKRMRIALQDLLIGRDPRVWRLSPELIDGLEEFYSKIMEKDQNRIFVAIPGKNGDSPLPRGRGSNPVQPPFSQPVAMLVVRILDNSNLDPVRFGRIDDAWVDPEWRERGVMTGLTRAAASFLAERRVSMVMLDWANNNPPSGTCWQKLGFEPLMTMGFASPTDILSRKE
;
A
#
# COMPACT_ATOMS: atom_id res chain seq x y z
N MET A 1 1.20 -34.05 2.87
CA MET A 1 0.73 -33.57 1.55
C MET A 1 1.62 -32.38 1.18
N ALA A 2 2.44 -32.50 0.14
CA ALA A 2 3.39 -31.46 -0.26
C ALA A 2 2.62 -30.33 -0.95
N GLU A 3 2.65 -29.14 -0.35
CA GLU A 3 2.17 -27.91 -0.97
C GLU A 3 3.04 -27.62 -2.20
N THR A 4 2.45 -27.80 -3.38
CA THR A 4 3.10 -27.43 -4.65
C THR A 4 3.39 -25.92 -4.59
N LYS A 5 4.65 -25.56 -4.37
CA LYS A 5 5.14 -24.17 -4.48
C LYS A 5 4.82 -23.66 -5.88
N ARG A 6 3.64 -23.05 -6.07
CA ARG A 6 3.38 -22.22 -7.27
C ARG A 6 4.50 -21.19 -7.32
N SER A 7 5.33 -21.28 -8.35
CA SER A 7 6.42 -20.33 -8.61
C SER A 7 5.82 -18.91 -8.54
N ARG A 8 6.22 -18.13 -7.54
CA ARG A 8 5.76 -16.75 -7.41
C ARG A 8 6.35 -15.97 -8.57
N LYS A 9 5.48 -15.42 -9.40
CA LYS A 9 5.90 -14.56 -10.53
C LYS A 9 6.44 -13.20 -10.10
N TYR A 10 6.69 -12.98 -8.80
CA TYR A 10 7.21 -11.74 -8.21
C TYR A 10 8.10 -12.03 -6.99
N SER A 11 8.96 -11.08 -6.67
CA SER A 11 9.74 -11.04 -5.42
C SER A 11 9.37 -9.79 -4.62
N ILE A 12 9.55 -9.87 -3.29
CA ILE A 12 9.33 -8.74 -2.39
C ILE A 12 10.66 -8.33 -1.80
N ARG A 13 10.91 -7.03 -1.78
CA ARG A 13 12.08 -6.44 -1.13
C ARG A 13 11.73 -5.10 -0.48
N ARG A 14 12.64 -4.58 0.33
CA ARG A 14 12.61 -3.19 0.79
C ARG A 14 12.78 -2.25 -0.42
N ALA A 15 12.04 -1.14 -0.41
CA ALA A 15 12.22 -0.07 -1.37
C ALA A 15 13.57 0.64 -1.19
N THR A 16 14.06 1.25 -2.24
CA THR A 16 15.28 2.05 -2.31
C THR A 16 14.97 3.39 -2.97
N GLU A 17 15.89 4.35 -2.91
CA GLU A 17 15.75 5.64 -3.59
C GLU A 17 15.42 5.52 -5.08
N ARG A 18 15.87 4.47 -5.74
CA ARG A 18 15.56 4.20 -7.16
C ARG A 18 14.09 3.91 -7.43
N ASP A 19 13.34 3.55 -6.39
CA ASP A 19 11.91 3.21 -6.50
C ASP A 19 11.01 4.44 -6.31
N LEU A 20 11.55 5.59 -5.88
CA LEU A 20 10.78 6.80 -5.56
C LEU A 20 9.82 7.23 -6.66
N PRO A 21 10.20 7.28 -7.94
CA PRO A 21 9.26 7.62 -9.03
C PRO A 21 8.06 6.68 -9.10
N GLU A 22 8.29 5.37 -8.92
CA GLU A 22 7.22 4.37 -8.93
C GLU A 22 6.35 4.42 -7.66
N LEU A 23 6.94 4.71 -6.50
CA LEU A 23 6.17 4.96 -5.26
C LEU A 23 5.24 6.15 -5.44
N LYS A 24 5.74 7.26 -6.02
CA LYS A 24 4.94 8.45 -6.37
C LYS A 24 3.80 8.07 -7.32
N ARG A 25 4.10 7.36 -8.42
CA ARG A 25 3.09 6.89 -9.38
C ARG A 25 1.99 6.07 -8.69
N MET A 26 2.39 5.08 -7.89
CA MET A 26 1.44 4.20 -7.19
C MET A 26 0.60 4.96 -6.15
N ARG A 27 1.18 5.96 -5.47
CA ARG A 27 0.43 6.80 -4.53
C ARG A 27 -0.61 7.68 -5.23
N ILE A 28 -0.26 8.24 -6.38
CA ILE A 28 -1.21 8.99 -7.21
C ILE A 28 -2.34 8.07 -7.68
N ALA A 29 -2.02 6.88 -8.20
CA ALA A 29 -3.02 5.91 -8.64
C ALA A 29 -3.95 5.46 -7.49
N LEU A 30 -3.44 5.29 -6.27
CA LEU A 30 -4.25 5.04 -5.08
C LEU A 30 -5.17 6.22 -4.78
N GLN A 31 -4.64 7.45 -4.87
CA GLN A 31 -5.41 8.67 -4.67
C GLN A 31 -6.57 8.80 -5.66
N ASP A 32 -6.31 8.58 -6.95
CA ASP A 32 -7.33 8.65 -8.00
C ASP A 32 -8.44 7.62 -7.77
N LEU A 33 -8.08 6.41 -7.38
CA LEU A 33 -9.05 5.37 -7.02
C LEU A 33 -9.93 5.81 -5.84
N LEU A 34 -9.34 6.41 -4.80
CA LEU A 34 -10.06 6.84 -3.60
C LEU A 34 -10.95 8.06 -3.88
N ILE A 35 -10.48 9.06 -4.65
CA ILE A 35 -11.28 10.21 -5.10
C ILE A 35 -12.48 9.73 -5.94
N GLY A 36 -12.27 8.75 -6.81
CA GLY A 36 -13.35 8.15 -7.59
C GLY A 36 -14.42 7.47 -6.72
N ARG A 37 -14.12 7.13 -5.47
CA ARG A 37 -15.06 6.57 -4.49
C ARG A 37 -15.75 7.65 -3.65
N ASP A 38 -14.98 8.61 -3.17
CA ASP A 38 -15.51 9.76 -2.42
C ASP A 38 -14.57 10.97 -2.57
N PRO A 39 -14.95 11.99 -3.36
CA PRO A 39 -14.08 13.14 -3.61
C PRO A 39 -13.92 14.08 -2.42
N ARG A 40 -14.69 13.91 -1.34
CA ARG A 40 -14.65 14.78 -0.16
C ARG A 40 -13.45 14.52 0.74
N VAL A 41 -12.93 13.29 0.78
CA VAL A 41 -12.11 12.80 1.90
C VAL A 41 -10.64 12.59 1.53
N TRP A 42 -10.33 12.19 0.30
CA TRP A 42 -9.03 11.60 -0.01
C TRP A 42 -8.15 12.46 -0.92
N ARG A 43 -8.35 13.76 -0.94
CA ARG A 43 -7.54 14.64 -1.79
C ARG A 43 -6.19 14.96 -1.15
N LEU A 44 -5.12 14.69 -1.86
CA LEU A 44 -3.81 15.21 -1.52
C LEU A 44 -3.71 16.67 -1.99
N SER A 45 -2.98 17.49 -1.25
CA SER A 45 -2.66 18.84 -1.72
C SER A 45 -1.68 18.77 -2.91
N PRO A 46 -1.68 19.77 -3.80
CA PRO A 46 -0.71 19.87 -4.89
C PRO A 46 0.73 19.81 -4.37
N GLU A 47 1.03 20.51 -3.28
CA GLU A 47 2.36 20.57 -2.66
C GLU A 47 2.82 19.18 -2.20
N LEU A 48 1.91 18.36 -1.65
CA LEU A 48 2.23 16.99 -1.26
C LEU A 48 2.47 16.12 -2.48
N ILE A 49 1.68 16.27 -3.54
CA ILE A 49 1.87 15.52 -4.79
C ILE A 49 3.25 15.81 -5.39
N ASP A 50 3.65 17.09 -5.42
CA ASP A 50 4.96 17.48 -5.91
C ASP A 50 6.09 16.93 -5.04
N GLY A 51 5.92 16.97 -3.71
CA GLY A 51 6.89 16.51 -2.72
C GLY A 51 6.83 15.01 -2.37
N LEU A 52 6.06 14.16 -3.07
CA LEU A 52 5.87 12.76 -2.70
C LEU A 52 7.17 11.93 -2.67
N GLU A 53 8.12 12.20 -3.56
CA GLU A 53 9.40 11.50 -3.55
C GLU A 53 10.21 11.83 -2.30
N GLU A 54 10.29 13.11 -1.94
CA GLU A 54 10.94 13.55 -0.70
C GLU A 54 10.22 13.00 0.55
N PHE A 55 8.88 12.95 0.51
CA PHE A 55 8.07 12.37 1.59
C PHE A 55 8.43 10.91 1.83
N TYR A 56 8.52 10.09 0.76
CA TYR A 56 8.89 8.69 0.88
C TYR A 56 10.35 8.48 1.24
N SER A 57 11.26 9.33 0.74
CA SER A 57 12.66 9.32 1.16
C SER A 57 12.78 9.51 2.68
N LYS A 58 12.11 10.52 3.24
CA LYS A 58 12.06 10.76 4.69
C LYS A 58 11.44 9.60 5.49
N ILE A 59 10.47 8.88 4.90
CA ILE A 59 9.94 7.66 5.53
C ILE A 59 11.02 6.58 5.59
N MET A 60 11.77 6.39 4.52
CA MET A 60 12.80 5.35 4.42
C MET A 60 14.02 5.59 5.32
N GLU A 61 14.32 6.83 5.67
CA GLU A 61 15.41 7.21 6.58
C GLU A 61 15.19 6.70 8.01
N LYS A 62 13.93 6.55 8.43
CA LYS A 62 13.59 6.18 9.82
C LYS A 62 13.58 4.67 10.01
N ASP A 63 14.33 4.17 10.99
CA ASP A 63 14.38 2.74 11.31
C ASP A 63 13.04 2.14 11.76
N GLN A 64 12.13 2.97 12.24
CA GLN A 64 10.77 2.59 12.61
C GLN A 64 9.84 2.39 11.42
N ASN A 65 10.29 2.75 10.20
CA ASN A 65 9.47 2.67 9.01
C ASN A 65 10.06 1.71 7.99
N ARG A 66 9.21 1.13 7.16
CA ARG A 66 9.61 0.36 5.98
C ARG A 66 8.64 0.58 4.85
N ILE A 67 9.18 0.61 3.65
CA ILE A 67 8.42 0.52 2.41
C ILE A 67 8.84 -0.78 1.75
N PHE A 68 7.87 -1.65 1.51
CA PHE A 68 8.06 -2.89 0.75
C PHE A 68 7.50 -2.72 -0.64
N VAL A 69 8.20 -3.27 -1.63
CA VAL A 69 7.78 -3.30 -3.03
C VAL A 69 7.78 -4.71 -3.57
N ALA A 70 6.88 -4.98 -4.51
CA ALA A 70 6.87 -6.21 -5.27
C ALA A 70 7.43 -5.96 -6.67
N ILE A 71 8.42 -6.78 -7.07
CA ILE A 71 9.10 -6.71 -8.34
C ILE A 71 8.71 -7.93 -9.18
N PRO A 72 8.31 -7.76 -10.46
CA PRO A 72 8.08 -8.88 -11.36
C PRO A 72 9.29 -9.80 -11.46
N GLY A 73 9.06 -11.12 -11.46
CA GLY A 73 10.12 -12.11 -11.71
C GLY A 73 10.56 -12.11 -13.16
N LYS A 74 11.83 -12.45 -13.40
CA LYS A 74 12.44 -12.45 -14.76
C LYS A 74 11.75 -13.37 -15.79
N ASN A 75 10.89 -14.30 -15.36
CA ASN A 75 10.16 -15.25 -16.19
C ASN A 75 8.65 -14.99 -16.20
N GLY A 76 8.21 -13.81 -15.79
CA GLY A 76 6.79 -13.44 -15.82
C GLY A 76 6.45 -12.81 -17.17
N ASP A 77 5.51 -13.41 -17.91
CA ASP A 77 4.86 -12.77 -19.05
C ASP A 77 4.37 -11.39 -18.62
N SER A 78 5.07 -10.34 -19.08
CA SER A 78 4.55 -8.98 -19.00
C SER A 78 3.33 -8.93 -19.92
N PRO A 79 2.16 -8.49 -19.46
CA PRO A 79 0.99 -8.32 -20.32
C PRO A 79 1.07 -7.08 -21.22
N LEU A 80 2.29 -6.59 -21.51
CA LEU A 80 2.45 -5.52 -22.49
C LEU A 80 2.09 -6.02 -23.88
N PRO A 81 1.21 -5.33 -24.63
CA PRO A 81 0.89 -5.69 -25.99
C PRO A 81 2.19 -5.65 -26.82
N ARG A 82 2.50 -6.77 -27.47
CA ARG A 82 3.61 -6.85 -28.41
C ARG A 82 3.33 -5.94 -29.60
N GLY A 83 3.74 -4.67 -29.52
CA GLY A 83 3.87 -3.81 -30.70
C GLY A 83 4.93 -4.43 -31.62
N ARG A 84 4.55 -4.69 -32.88
CA ARG A 84 5.49 -5.10 -33.92
C ARG A 84 6.50 -3.96 -34.14
N GLY A 85 7.77 -4.24 -33.90
CA GLY A 85 8.87 -3.47 -34.48
C GLY A 85 9.48 -2.38 -33.61
N SER A 86 10.12 -2.75 -32.50
CA SER A 86 11.30 -2.08 -31.96
C SER A 86 11.95 -3.05 -30.95
N ASN A 87 13.27 -3.21 -31.02
CA ASN A 87 14.03 -3.95 -30.03
C ASN A 87 13.69 -3.37 -28.65
N PRO A 88 13.13 -4.13 -27.70
CA PRO A 88 12.92 -3.62 -26.37
C PRO A 88 14.30 -3.47 -25.71
N VAL A 89 14.74 -2.24 -25.54
CA VAL A 89 15.74 -1.91 -24.54
C VAL A 89 15.04 -2.21 -23.21
N GLN A 90 15.21 -3.42 -22.69
CA GLN A 90 14.72 -3.75 -21.34
C GLN A 90 15.45 -2.80 -20.39
N PRO A 91 14.70 -2.05 -19.56
CA PRO A 91 15.36 -1.30 -18.50
C PRO A 91 16.13 -2.30 -17.63
N PRO A 92 17.35 -2.00 -17.21
CA PRO A 92 18.20 -2.93 -16.46
C PRO A 92 17.62 -3.32 -15.09
N PHE A 93 16.49 -2.74 -14.70
CA PHE A 93 15.79 -3.01 -13.44
C PHE A 93 14.28 -3.12 -13.70
N SER A 94 13.66 -4.22 -13.27
CA SER A 94 12.22 -4.36 -13.28
C SER A 94 11.61 -3.36 -12.28
N GLN A 95 10.66 -2.54 -12.74
CA GLN A 95 9.97 -1.55 -11.91
C GLN A 95 9.02 -2.22 -10.91
N PRO A 96 8.84 -1.64 -9.72
CA PRO A 96 7.82 -2.08 -8.79
C PRO A 96 6.40 -2.03 -9.38
N VAL A 97 5.62 -3.07 -9.10
CA VAL A 97 4.20 -3.18 -9.49
C VAL A 97 3.26 -3.15 -8.28
N ALA A 98 3.82 -3.06 -7.10
CA ALA A 98 3.04 -2.93 -5.88
C ALA A 98 3.92 -2.36 -4.76
N MET A 99 3.28 -1.67 -3.81
CA MET A 99 3.91 -1.12 -2.62
C MET A 99 3.06 -1.34 -1.38
N LEU A 100 3.73 -1.32 -0.22
CA LEU A 100 3.11 -1.25 1.09
C LEU A 100 4.04 -0.45 2.02
N VAL A 101 3.49 0.59 2.64
CA VAL A 101 4.16 1.43 3.63
C VAL A 101 3.72 0.98 5.01
N VAL A 102 4.68 0.66 5.88
CA VAL A 102 4.44 0.31 7.27
C VAL A 102 5.31 1.16 8.18
N ARG A 103 4.69 1.68 9.24
CA ARG A 103 5.35 2.48 10.28
C ARG A 103 5.08 1.90 11.66
N ILE A 104 6.03 2.08 12.56
CA ILE A 104 5.83 1.84 14.00
C ILE A 104 5.55 3.19 14.63
N LEU A 105 4.43 3.27 15.34
CA LEU A 105 3.99 4.46 16.05
C LEU A 105 4.02 4.18 17.54
N ASP A 106 4.49 5.16 18.31
CA ASP A 106 4.45 5.14 19.76
C ASP A 106 3.40 6.17 20.23
N ASN A 107 2.50 5.75 21.11
CA ASN A 107 1.52 6.61 21.74
C ASN A 107 1.40 6.25 23.22
N SER A 108 1.99 7.07 24.08
CA SER A 108 2.03 6.85 25.53
C SER A 108 0.66 6.83 26.21
N ASN A 109 -0.38 7.29 25.51
CA ASN A 109 -1.75 7.29 26.03
C ASN A 109 -2.53 6.00 25.71
N LEU A 110 -1.90 5.03 25.03
CA LEU A 110 -2.52 3.78 24.63
C LEU A 110 -1.80 2.56 25.21
N ASP A 111 -2.52 1.46 25.30
CA ASP A 111 -1.99 0.13 25.61
C ASP A 111 -2.45 -0.84 24.50
N PRO A 112 -1.54 -1.39 23.70
CA PRO A 112 -0.09 -1.19 23.78
C PRO A 112 0.37 0.21 23.35
N VAL A 113 1.40 0.71 24.00
CA VAL A 113 2.03 2.01 23.66
C VAL A 113 2.57 2.03 22.22
N ARG A 114 3.01 0.88 21.74
CA ARG A 114 3.66 0.71 20.43
C ARG A 114 2.82 -0.18 19.52
N PHE A 115 2.48 0.34 18.35
CA PHE A 115 1.71 -0.40 17.34
C PHE A 115 2.22 -0.13 15.92
N GLY A 116 1.96 -1.07 15.02
CA GLY A 116 2.22 -0.93 13.59
C GLY A 116 1.08 -0.23 12.89
N ARG A 117 1.38 0.59 11.89
CA ARG A 117 0.39 1.19 11.00
C ARG A 117 0.77 0.93 9.55
N ILE A 118 -0.18 0.41 8.78
CA ILE A 118 -0.08 0.36 7.32
C ILE A 118 -0.78 1.62 6.80
N ASP A 119 -0.05 2.47 6.07
CA ASP A 119 -0.58 3.73 5.55
C ASP A 119 -0.98 3.61 4.08
N ASP A 120 -0.03 3.35 3.20
CA ASP A 120 -0.27 3.24 1.77
C ASP A 120 -0.07 1.80 1.32
N ALA A 121 -1.04 1.26 0.59
CA ALA A 121 -0.96 -0.06 0.01
C ALA A 121 -1.58 -0.06 -1.39
N TRP A 122 -0.79 -0.45 -2.39
CA TRP A 122 -1.19 -0.49 -3.78
C TRP A 122 -0.68 -1.74 -4.47
N VAL A 123 -1.50 -2.27 -5.37
CA VAL A 123 -1.11 -3.29 -6.35
C VAL A 123 -1.67 -2.86 -7.69
N ASP A 124 -0.82 -2.77 -8.70
CA ASP A 124 -1.23 -2.48 -10.06
C ASP A 124 -2.33 -3.44 -10.53
N PRO A 125 -3.34 -2.97 -11.26
CA PRO A 125 -4.54 -3.76 -11.60
C PRO A 125 -4.24 -5.15 -12.16
N GLU A 126 -3.27 -5.25 -13.08
CA GLU A 126 -2.86 -6.49 -13.73
C GLU A 126 -2.13 -7.48 -12.79
N TRP A 127 -1.71 -7.02 -11.61
CA TRP A 127 -1.03 -7.83 -10.59
C TRP A 127 -1.93 -8.20 -9.41
N ARG A 128 -3.19 -7.75 -9.42
CA ARG A 128 -4.16 -8.12 -8.39
C ARG A 128 -4.52 -9.60 -8.47
N GLU A 129 -5.10 -10.14 -7.38
CA GLU A 129 -5.54 -11.54 -7.24
C GLU A 129 -4.43 -12.59 -7.42
N ARG A 130 -3.16 -12.16 -7.46
CA ARG A 130 -1.99 -13.03 -7.58
C ARG A 130 -1.24 -13.23 -6.25
N GLY A 131 -1.85 -12.83 -5.12
CA GLY A 131 -1.25 -12.95 -3.79
C GLY A 131 -0.17 -11.92 -3.48
N VAL A 132 -0.01 -10.86 -4.32
CA VAL A 132 1.02 -9.83 -4.14
C VAL A 132 0.81 -9.09 -2.82
N MET A 133 -0.42 -8.63 -2.53
CA MET A 133 -0.72 -7.96 -1.26
C MET A 133 -0.47 -8.87 -0.06
N THR A 134 -0.84 -10.14 -0.14
CA THR A 134 -0.53 -11.13 0.92
C THR A 134 0.97 -11.23 1.19
N GLY A 135 1.78 -11.24 0.14
CA GLY A 135 3.23 -11.27 0.28
C GLY A 135 3.78 -9.99 0.94
N LEU A 136 3.32 -8.82 0.51
CA LEU A 136 3.71 -7.52 1.09
C LEU A 136 3.31 -7.43 2.56
N THR A 137 2.07 -7.82 2.91
CA THR A 137 1.59 -7.81 4.30
C THR A 137 2.39 -8.77 5.18
N ARG A 138 2.77 -9.94 4.68
CA ARG A 138 3.64 -10.87 5.41
C ARG A 138 5.04 -10.28 5.66
N ALA A 139 5.62 -9.57 4.70
CA ALA A 139 6.90 -8.89 4.89
C ALA A 139 6.79 -7.78 5.94
N ALA A 140 5.70 -7.01 5.92
CA ALA A 140 5.42 -6.00 6.94
C ALA A 140 5.22 -6.63 8.32
N ALA A 141 4.46 -7.74 8.42
CA ALA A 141 4.24 -8.45 9.68
C ALA A 141 5.56 -9.02 10.26
N SER A 142 6.45 -9.58 9.44
CA SER A 142 7.77 -10.02 9.88
C SER A 142 8.60 -8.86 10.43
N PHE A 143 8.63 -7.73 9.73
CA PHE A 143 9.32 -6.51 10.19
C PHE A 143 8.80 -6.01 11.55
N LEU A 144 7.49 -6.04 11.77
CA LEU A 144 6.86 -5.63 13.01
C LEU A 144 7.13 -6.62 14.14
N ALA A 145 7.04 -7.93 13.86
CA ALA A 145 7.30 -8.99 14.84
C ALA A 145 8.76 -8.95 15.35
N GLU A 146 9.74 -8.73 14.46
CA GLU A 146 11.16 -8.55 14.84
C GLU A 146 11.34 -7.38 15.81
N ARG A 147 10.44 -6.40 15.80
CA ARG A 147 10.42 -5.21 16.67
C ARG A 147 9.48 -5.32 17.86
N ARG A 148 8.94 -6.52 18.11
CA ARG A 148 8.02 -6.82 19.22
C ARG A 148 6.74 -5.96 19.18
N VAL A 149 6.28 -5.60 18.00
CA VAL A 149 4.99 -4.93 17.81
C VAL A 149 3.90 -6.00 17.78
N SER A 150 2.94 -5.90 18.70
CA SER A 150 1.88 -6.90 18.89
C SER A 150 0.58 -6.58 18.14
N MET A 151 0.39 -5.33 17.74
CA MET A 151 -0.84 -4.87 17.08
C MET A 151 -0.52 -4.08 15.81
N VAL A 152 -1.31 -4.30 14.77
CA VAL A 152 -1.21 -3.59 13.49
C VAL A 152 -2.57 -3.00 13.16
N MET A 153 -2.60 -1.74 12.77
CA MET A 153 -3.82 -1.05 12.34
C MET A 153 -3.67 -0.52 10.92
N LEU A 154 -4.79 -0.39 10.24
CA LEU A 154 -4.93 0.27 8.96
C LEU A 154 -6.38 0.76 8.76
N ASP A 155 -6.55 1.70 7.85
CA ASP A 155 -7.87 2.18 7.44
C ASP A 155 -8.16 1.74 6.00
N TRP A 156 -9.42 1.46 5.70
CA TRP A 156 -9.88 1.28 4.34
C TRP A 156 -11.24 1.94 4.12
N ALA A 157 -11.47 2.40 2.91
CA ALA A 157 -12.74 3.01 2.56
C ALA A 157 -13.87 1.95 2.51
N ASN A 158 -14.96 2.18 3.25
CA ASN A 158 -16.12 1.28 3.31
C ASN A 158 -16.75 1.06 1.92
N ASN A 159 -16.69 2.07 1.05
CA ASN A 159 -17.17 1.99 -0.32
C ASN A 159 -16.15 1.41 -1.31
N ASN A 160 -15.11 0.74 -0.81
CA ASN A 160 -14.12 -0.01 -1.58
C ASN A 160 -14.12 -1.51 -1.18
N PRO A 161 -15.18 -2.28 -1.52
CA PRO A 161 -15.34 -3.68 -1.11
C PRO A 161 -14.12 -4.58 -1.41
N PRO A 162 -13.43 -4.45 -2.57
CA PRO A 162 -12.25 -5.26 -2.84
C PRO A 162 -11.14 -5.07 -1.80
N SER A 163 -10.95 -3.84 -1.29
CA SER A 163 -9.97 -3.55 -0.25
C SER A 163 -10.38 -4.19 1.07
N GLY A 164 -11.61 -3.95 1.54
CA GLY A 164 -12.11 -4.54 2.79
C GLY A 164 -12.03 -6.07 2.78
N THR A 165 -12.49 -6.71 1.69
CA THR A 165 -12.40 -8.18 1.53
C THR A 165 -10.94 -8.67 1.57
N CYS A 166 -10.01 -7.93 0.96
CA CYS A 166 -8.59 -8.27 0.98
C CYS A 166 -8.04 -8.23 2.41
N TRP A 167 -8.28 -7.17 3.14
CA TRP A 167 -7.78 -6.98 4.51
C TRP A 167 -8.37 -7.99 5.48
N GLN A 168 -9.68 -8.25 5.41
CA GLN A 168 -10.33 -9.27 6.24
C GLN A 168 -9.76 -10.68 5.99
N LYS A 169 -9.49 -11.06 4.73
CA LYS A 169 -8.80 -12.32 4.42
C LYS A 169 -7.37 -12.38 4.95
N LEU A 170 -6.75 -11.26 5.23
CA LEU A 170 -5.41 -11.14 5.82
C LEU A 170 -5.45 -11.09 7.36
N GLY A 171 -6.63 -11.20 7.97
CA GLY A 171 -6.83 -11.25 9.42
C GLY A 171 -7.12 -9.90 10.08
N PHE A 172 -7.38 -8.85 9.32
CA PHE A 172 -7.81 -7.58 9.88
C PHE A 172 -9.31 -7.58 10.14
N GLU A 173 -9.69 -7.18 11.35
CA GLU A 173 -11.09 -7.03 11.76
C GLU A 173 -11.48 -5.55 11.77
N PRO A 174 -12.67 -5.17 11.26
CA PRO A 174 -13.14 -3.79 11.34
C PRO A 174 -13.58 -3.48 12.77
N LEU A 175 -12.83 -2.62 13.48
CA LEU A 175 -13.11 -2.26 14.86
C LEU A 175 -13.74 -0.87 15.02
N MET A 176 -13.52 0.04 14.08
CA MET A 176 -13.98 1.41 14.18
C MET A 176 -14.55 1.90 12.84
N THR A 177 -15.50 2.82 12.93
CA THR A 177 -16.02 3.54 11.76
C THR A 177 -15.67 5.01 11.90
N MET A 178 -15.08 5.61 10.87
CA MET A 178 -14.82 7.05 10.80
C MET A 178 -15.97 7.72 10.04
N GLY A 179 -16.60 8.72 10.67
CA GLY A 179 -17.67 9.51 10.07
C GLY A 179 -17.17 10.88 9.64
N PHE A 180 -17.75 11.41 8.56
CA PHE A 180 -17.49 12.76 8.06
C PHE A 180 -18.83 13.48 7.85
N ALA A 181 -18.92 14.73 8.31
CA ALA A 181 -20.04 15.61 8.06
C ALA A 181 -19.54 17.05 7.96
N SER A 182 -20.22 17.90 7.19
CA SER A 182 -19.98 19.34 7.27
C SER A 182 -20.69 19.93 8.49
N PRO A 183 -20.20 21.03 9.09
CA PRO A 183 -20.94 21.73 10.14
C PRO A 183 -22.35 22.13 9.70
N THR A 184 -22.53 22.55 8.45
CA THR A 184 -23.82 22.92 7.87
C THR A 184 -24.79 21.74 7.86
N ASP A 185 -24.33 20.56 7.46
CA ASP A 185 -25.15 19.34 7.44
C ASP A 185 -25.60 18.93 8.85
N ILE A 186 -24.69 19.08 9.85
CA ILE A 186 -25.03 18.80 11.25
C ILE A 186 -26.10 19.77 11.75
N LEU A 187 -25.95 21.06 11.46
CA LEU A 187 -26.90 22.10 11.88
C LEU A 187 -28.25 22.02 11.18
N SER A 188 -28.31 21.47 9.98
CA SER A 188 -29.56 21.34 9.20
C SER A 188 -30.41 20.13 9.59
N ARG A 189 -29.86 19.16 10.31
CA ARG A 189 -30.62 18.00 10.79
C ARG A 189 -31.53 18.39 11.95
N LYS A 190 -32.82 18.24 11.72
CA LYS A 190 -33.83 18.34 12.81
C LYS A 190 -33.81 17.02 13.60
N GLU A 191 -33.97 17.12 14.91
CA GLU A 191 -34.19 15.99 15.79
C GLU A 191 -35.47 15.24 15.41
#